data_b88ed16125cbdd76733012e65f399a89
#
_entry.id   b88ed16125cbdd76733012e65f399a89
#
_cell.length_a   1.000
_cell.length_b   1.000
_cell.length_c   1.000
_cell.angle_alpha   90.00
_cell.angle_beta   90.00
_cell.angle_gamma   90.00
#
_symmetry.space_group_name_H-M   'P 1'
#
loop_
_entity.id
_entity.type
_entity.pdbx_description
1 polymer ?
#
loop_
_entity_poly.entity_id
_entity_poly.type
_entity_poly.pdbx_seq_one_letter_code
_entity_poly.pdbx_strand_id
1 'polypeptide(L)'
;FCLGSIVIISGLFFDASDFLTAVENKDNLLHTIPPDPEFDWTIFLSAAAILFSSFIGFDAIAQTGSEAINPSRNIPLAILIAILGVGLFYFLFTFSVYSIVPWSYVAEQAQLKDITAPGLLSYVLPKGVDVLIIFGAAVALINDLPAMLLSVSRLMFAWAKDGIFPNKIAEIHEKNKTPHVALIIAGVMG
;
A
#
# COMPACT_ATOMS: atom_id res chain seq x y z
N PHE A 1 8.13 3.30 -4.06
CA PHE A 1 7.95 3.70 -5.46
C PHE A 1 9.02 3.10 -6.38
N CYS A 2 10.33 3.26 -6.11
CA CYS A 2 11.40 2.77 -7.01
C CYS A 2 11.28 1.27 -7.34
N LEU A 3 11.03 0.41 -6.36
CA LEU A 3 10.87 -1.02 -6.60
C LEU A 3 9.53 -1.38 -7.27
N GLY A 4 8.46 -0.64 -6.94
CA GLY A 4 7.18 -0.79 -7.65
C GLY A 4 7.28 -0.37 -9.12
N SER A 5 8.15 0.59 -9.45
CA SER A 5 8.41 0.97 -10.85
C SER A 5 9.07 -0.16 -11.65
N ILE A 6 9.84 -1.04 -11.02
CA ILE A 6 10.38 -2.24 -11.68
C ILE A 6 9.24 -3.15 -12.15
N VAL A 7 8.21 -3.32 -11.33
CA VAL A 7 7.02 -4.11 -11.68
C VAL A 7 6.26 -3.46 -12.85
N ILE A 8 6.09 -2.13 -12.81
CA ILE A 8 5.43 -1.38 -13.90
C ILE A 8 6.23 -1.53 -15.20
N ILE A 9 7.54 -1.38 -15.16
CA ILE A 9 8.40 -1.52 -16.33
C ILE A 9 8.39 -2.95 -16.86
N SER A 10 8.33 -3.97 -15.99
CA SER A 10 8.28 -5.36 -16.43
C SER A 10 7.05 -5.66 -17.31
N GLY A 11 5.92 -4.99 -17.07
CA GLY A 11 4.73 -5.09 -17.90
C GLY A 11 4.89 -4.56 -19.34
N LEU A 12 6.01 -3.87 -19.66
CA LEU A 12 6.34 -3.44 -21.02
C LEU A 12 7.17 -4.49 -21.78
N PHE A 13 7.78 -5.44 -21.07
CA PHE A 13 8.72 -6.41 -21.65
C PHE A 13 8.20 -7.85 -21.63
N PHE A 14 7.27 -8.16 -20.75
CA PHE A 14 6.72 -9.51 -20.56
C PHE A 14 5.21 -9.50 -20.76
N ASP A 15 4.68 -10.61 -21.27
CA ASP A 15 3.25 -10.83 -21.46
C ASP A 15 2.78 -12.15 -20.81
N ALA A 16 1.49 -12.45 -20.96
CA ALA A 16 0.89 -13.67 -20.39
C ALA A 16 1.47 -14.95 -21.01
N SER A 17 1.94 -14.92 -22.23
CA SER A 17 2.55 -16.09 -22.89
C SER A 17 3.93 -16.41 -22.33
N ASP A 18 4.71 -15.38 -22.02
CA ASP A 18 6.03 -15.51 -21.36
C ASP A 18 5.86 -16.12 -19.96
N PHE A 19 4.85 -15.65 -19.22
CA PHE A 19 4.55 -16.15 -17.88
C PHE A 19 4.12 -17.61 -17.91
N LEU A 20 3.16 -17.98 -18.78
CA LEU A 20 2.66 -19.37 -18.88
C LEU A 20 3.79 -20.33 -19.29
N THR A 21 4.62 -19.94 -20.25
CA THR A 21 5.79 -20.72 -20.66
C THR A 21 6.79 -20.91 -19.51
N ALA A 22 7.01 -19.85 -18.70
CA ALA A 22 7.90 -19.92 -17.55
C ALA A 22 7.35 -20.84 -16.44
N VAL A 23 6.03 -20.82 -16.20
CA VAL A 23 5.36 -21.68 -15.23
C VAL A 23 5.42 -23.15 -15.69
N GLU A 24 5.09 -23.41 -16.95
CA GLU A 24 5.13 -24.77 -17.53
C GLU A 24 6.55 -25.39 -17.42
N ASN A 25 7.57 -24.61 -17.74
CA ASN A 25 8.96 -25.05 -17.63
C ASN A 25 9.40 -25.32 -16.18
N LYS A 26 8.83 -24.64 -15.19
CA LYS A 26 9.22 -24.75 -13.79
C LYS A 26 8.42 -25.85 -13.05
N ASP A 27 7.11 -25.91 -13.30
CA ASP A 27 6.19 -26.78 -12.56
C ASP A 27 5.77 -28.02 -13.36
N ASN A 28 6.14 -28.13 -14.65
CA ASN A 28 5.77 -29.21 -15.57
C ASN A 28 4.25 -29.44 -15.69
N LEU A 29 3.45 -28.39 -15.44
CA LEU A 29 2.00 -28.42 -15.50
C LEU A 29 1.51 -27.52 -16.64
N LEU A 30 0.70 -28.07 -17.54
CA LEU A 30 -0.01 -27.30 -18.57
C LEU A 30 -1.19 -26.58 -17.90
N HIS A 31 -1.06 -25.27 -17.70
CA HIS A 31 -2.15 -24.44 -17.21
C HIS A 31 -3.03 -23.98 -18.38
N THR A 32 -4.25 -24.52 -18.44
CA THR A 32 -5.28 -24.01 -19.35
C THR A 32 -5.98 -22.83 -18.68
N ILE A 33 -6.03 -21.70 -19.40
CA ILE A 33 -6.78 -20.52 -18.92
C ILE A 33 -8.27 -20.87 -18.93
N PRO A 34 -8.96 -20.91 -17.76
CA PRO A 34 -10.40 -21.14 -17.72
C PRO A 34 -11.15 -19.96 -18.39
N PRO A 35 -12.39 -20.20 -18.88
CA PRO A 35 -13.21 -19.14 -19.45
C PRO A 35 -13.48 -18.06 -18.41
N ASP A 36 -13.60 -16.80 -18.88
CA ASP A 36 -13.91 -15.67 -18.01
C ASP A 36 -15.26 -15.89 -17.31
N PRO A 37 -15.34 -15.70 -15.98
CA PRO A 37 -16.59 -15.76 -15.26
C PRO A 37 -17.49 -14.59 -15.65
N GLU A 38 -18.82 -14.78 -15.50
CA GLU A 38 -19.76 -13.68 -15.65
C GLU A 38 -19.44 -12.56 -14.64
N PHE A 39 -19.59 -11.30 -15.07
CA PHE A 39 -19.35 -10.15 -14.23
C PHE A 39 -20.42 -10.05 -13.13
N ASP A 40 -19.99 -9.97 -11.87
CA ASP A 40 -20.85 -9.80 -10.71
C ASP A 40 -20.57 -8.47 -10.01
N TRP A 41 -21.59 -7.60 -9.98
CA TRP A 41 -21.53 -6.31 -9.30
C TRP A 41 -21.24 -6.43 -7.81
N THR A 42 -21.72 -7.47 -7.13
CA THR A 42 -21.52 -7.66 -5.69
C THR A 42 -20.05 -7.94 -5.40
N ILE A 43 -19.44 -8.83 -6.18
CA ILE A 43 -18.02 -9.15 -6.07
C ILE A 43 -17.17 -7.92 -6.39
N PHE A 44 -17.51 -7.19 -7.46
CA PHE A 44 -16.82 -5.98 -7.86
C PHE A 44 -16.84 -4.90 -6.76
N LEU A 45 -18.02 -4.61 -6.19
CA LEU A 45 -18.15 -3.60 -5.14
C LEU A 45 -17.45 -4.02 -3.84
N SER A 46 -17.49 -5.32 -3.51
CA SER A 46 -16.78 -5.85 -2.35
C SER A 46 -15.26 -5.72 -2.50
N ALA A 47 -14.74 -6.07 -3.68
CA ALA A 47 -13.32 -5.89 -4.01
C ALA A 47 -12.92 -4.41 -3.99
N ALA A 48 -13.74 -3.53 -4.56
CA ALA A 48 -13.50 -2.08 -4.54
C ALA A 48 -13.46 -1.52 -3.12
N ALA A 49 -14.33 -1.98 -2.22
CA ALA A 49 -14.33 -1.59 -0.81
C ALA A 49 -13.04 -2.03 -0.09
N ILE A 50 -12.57 -3.26 -0.36
CA ILE A 50 -11.29 -3.75 0.18
C ILE A 50 -10.12 -2.94 -0.38
N LEU A 51 -10.08 -2.68 -1.68
CA LEU A 51 -9.03 -1.91 -2.32
C LEU A 51 -8.99 -0.45 -1.83
N PHE A 52 -10.14 0.12 -1.44
CA PHE A 52 -10.19 1.46 -0.86
C PHE A 52 -9.34 1.56 0.40
N SER A 53 -9.21 0.48 1.18
CA SER A 53 -8.34 0.46 2.36
C SER A 53 -6.86 0.72 2.03
N SER A 54 -6.43 0.45 0.80
CA SER A 54 -5.06 0.72 0.34
C SER A 54 -4.74 2.21 0.18
N PHE A 55 -5.76 3.07 0.22
CA PHE A 55 -5.60 4.53 0.21
C PHE A 55 -5.54 5.14 1.62
N ILE A 56 -5.64 4.35 2.69
CA ILE A 56 -5.52 4.83 4.07
C ILE A 56 -4.17 5.53 4.25
N GLY A 57 -4.17 6.69 4.89
CA GLY A 57 -2.99 7.51 5.15
C GLY A 57 -3.05 8.92 4.54
N PHE A 58 -3.92 9.20 3.57
CA PHE A 58 -4.11 10.57 3.05
C PHE A 58 -4.68 11.51 4.11
N ASP A 59 -5.42 10.99 5.07
CA ASP A 59 -5.99 11.70 6.23
C ASP A 59 -4.88 12.23 7.16
N ALA A 60 -3.72 11.59 7.23
CA ALA A 60 -2.57 12.08 7.97
C ALA A 60 -2.12 13.48 7.52
N ILE A 61 -2.34 13.83 6.24
CA ILE A 61 -2.06 15.16 5.71
C ILE A 61 -2.92 16.23 6.43
N ALA A 62 -4.18 15.92 6.72
CA ALA A 62 -5.07 16.84 7.42
C ALA A 62 -4.62 17.10 8.87
N GLN A 63 -4.00 16.10 9.53
CA GLN A 63 -3.53 16.17 10.90
C GLN A 63 -2.27 17.05 11.04
N THR A 64 -1.57 17.34 9.95
CA THR A 64 -0.43 18.27 9.91
C THR A 64 -0.83 19.72 9.65
N GLY A 65 -2.12 20.03 9.67
CA GLY A 65 -2.68 21.32 9.28
C GLY A 65 -2.16 22.52 10.08
N SER A 66 -1.85 22.34 11.36
CA SER A 66 -1.30 23.40 12.22
C SER A 66 0.14 23.83 11.84
N GLU A 67 0.86 23.01 11.07
CA GLU A 67 2.23 23.26 10.64
C GLU A 67 2.30 23.73 9.17
N ALA A 68 1.19 23.67 8.45
CA ALA A 68 1.15 24.00 7.04
C ALA A 68 1.09 25.52 6.80
N ILE A 69 1.86 26.01 5.84
CA ILE A 69 1.75 27.37 5.33
C ILE A 69 0.49 27.46 4.48
N ASN A 70 -0.40 28.42 4.76
CA ASN A 70 -1.71 28.56 4.08
C ASN A 70 -2.52 27.26 4.05
N PRO A 71 -2.90 26.70 5.22
CA PRO A 71 -3.48 25.36 5.32
C PRO A 71 -4.79 25.21 4.53
N SER A 72 -5.61 26.25 4.47
CA SER A 72 -6.89 26.25 3.76
C SER A 72 -6.78 25.94 2.25
N ARG A 73 -5.63 26.25 1.65
CA ARG A 73 -5.35 25.99 0.22
C ARG A 73 -4.46 24.76 0.04
N ASN A 74 -3.40 24.67 0.83
CA ASN A 74 -2.35 23.68 0.59
C ASN A 74 -2.75 22.27 1.04
N ILE A 75 -3.55 22.12 2.10
CA ILE A 75 -4.01 20.80 2.56
C ILE A 75 -4.93 20.12 1.55
N PRO A 76 -6.03 20.75 1.07
CA PRO A 76 -6.88 20.14 0.05
C PRO A 76 -6.10 19.80 -1.23
N LEU A 77 -5.19 20.67 -1.64
CA LEU A 77 -4.35 20.43 -2.82
C LEU A 77 -3.39 19.26 -2.62
N ALA A 78 -2.75 19.17 -1.46
CA ALA A 78 -1.87 18.05 -1.13
C ALA A 78 -2.60 16.71 -1.08
N ILE A 79 -3.80 16.67 -0.50
CA ILE A 79 -4.65 15.48 -0.47
C ILE A 79 -5.04 15.08 -1.90
N LEU A 80 -5.47 16.04 -2.72
CA LEU A 80 -5.83 15.76 -4.11
C LEU A 80 -4.66 15.18 -4.91
N ILE A 81 -3.48 15.81 -4.82
CA ILE A 81 -2.27 15.35 -5.51
C ILE A 81 -1.85 13.96 -5.00
N ALA A 82 -1.93 13.72 -3.68
CA ALA A 82 -1.60 12.43 -3.09
C ALA A 82 -2.54 11.33 -3.61
N ILE A 83 -3.85 11.54 -3.58
CA ILE A 83 -4.83 10.55 -4.04
C ILE A 83 -4.66 10.27 -5.53
N LEU A 84 -4.52 11.30 -6.37
CA LEU A 84 -4.34 11.11 -7.81
C LEU A 84 -2.99 10.45 -8.13
N GLY A 85 -1.91 10.85 -7.46
CA GLY A 85 -0.57 10.28 -7.68
C GLY A 85 -0.48 8.82 -7.24
N VAL A 86 -0.98 8.50 -6.06
CA VAL A 86 -1.02 7.13 -5.54
C VAL A 86 -1.99 6.27 -6.36
N GLY A 87 -3.17 6.81 -6.71
CA GLY A 87 -4.15 6.10 -7.54
C GLY A 87 -3.61 5.76 -8.92
N LEU A 88 -2.91 6.68 -9.58
CA LEU A 88 -2.25 6.44 -10.86
C LEU A 88 -1.17 5.35 -10.72
N PHE A 89 -0.37 5.42 -9.65
CA PHE A 89 0.66 4.42 -9.40
C PHE A 89 0.06 3.02 -9.17
N TYR A 90 -0.99 2.90 -8.37
CA TYR A 90 -1.69 1.63 -8.14
C TYR A 90 -2.32 1.09 -9.43
N PHE A 91 -2.93 1.97 -10.23
CA PHE A 91 -3.48 1.58 -11.52
C PHE A 91 -2.40 0.99 -12.45
N LEU A 92 -1.28 1.70 -12.62
CA LEU A 92 -0.19 1.24 -13.45
C LEU A 92 0.45 -0.06 -12.94
N PHE A 93 0.62 -0.16 -11.62
CA PHE A 93 1.16 -1.36 -10.99
C PHE A 93 0.26 -2.58 -11.23
N THR A 94 -1.02 -2.44 -10.92
CA THR A 94 -2.01 -3.51 -11.08
C THR A 94 -2.16 -3.90 -12.56
N PHE A 95 -2.26 -2.91 -13.44
CA PHE A 95 -2.31 -3.14 -14.88
C PHE A 95 -1.10 -3.94 -15.36
N SER A 96 0.11 -3.59 -14.94
CA SER A 96 1.33 -4.30 -15.32
C SER A 96 1.38 -5.73 -14.79
N VAL A 97 0.95 -5.97 -13.55
CA VAL A 97 0.90 -7.32 -13.00
C VAL A 97 -0.08 -8.19 -13.80
N TYR A 98 -1.29 -7.71 -14.07
CA TYR A 98 -2.30 -8.48 -14.79
C TYR A 98 -2.08 -8.55 -16.31
N SER A 99 -1.22 -7.70 -16.88
CA SER A 99 -0.77 -7.89 -18.27
C SER A 99 0.21 -9.07 -18.41
N ILE A 100 0.98 -9.36 -17.34
CA ILE A 100 1.95 -10.46 -17.31
C ILE A 100 1.29 -11.74 -16.79
N VAL A 101 0.56 -11.66 -15.69
CA VAL A 101 0.01 -12.82 -14.99
C VAL A 101 -1.49 -12.94 -15.26
N PRO A 102 -1.96 -14.04 -15.90
CA PRO A 102 -3.37 -14.27 -16.11
C PRO A 102 -4.14 -14.29 -14.78
N TRP A 103 -5.25 -13.55 -14.73
CA TRP A 103 -6.08 -13.46 -13.51
C TRP A 103 -6.57 -14.81 -13.00
N SER A 104 -6.82 -15.74 -13.91
CA SER A 104 -7.23 -17.12 -13.60
C SER A 104 -6.19 -17.88 -12.79
N TYR A 105 -4.91 -17.71 -13.14
CA TYR A 105 -3.80 -18.28 -12.38
C TYR A 105 -3.72 -17.67 -10.97
N VAL A 106 -3.93 -16.36 -10.86
CA VAL A 106 -3.98 -15.67 -9.55
C VAL A 106 -5.12 -16.21 -8.70
N ALA A 107 -6.31 -16.39 -9.27
CA ALA A 107 -7.48 -16.89 -8.56
C ALA A 107 -7.30 -18.32 -8.06
N GLU A 108 -6.69 -19.20 -8.87
CA GLU A 108 -6.39 -20.58 -8.51
C GLU A 108 -5.37 -20.65 -7.36
N GLN A 109 -4.28 -19.92 -7.49
CA GLN A 109 -3.22 -19.92 -6.47
C GLN A 109 -3.67 -19.27 -5.14
N ALA A 110 -4.53 -18.26 -5.17
CA ALA A 110 -5.08 -17.62 -3.99
C ALA A 110 -5.90 -18.57 -3.11
N GLN A 111 -6.47 -19.63 -3.68
CA GLN A 111 -7.16 -20.67 -2.92
C GLN A 111 -6.21 -21.65 -2.23
N LEU A 112 -4.98 -21.77 -2.72
CA LEU A 112 -4.02 -22.76 -2.25
C LEU A 112 -3.04 -22.17 -1.23
N LYS A 113 -2.66 -20.90 -1.38
CA LYS A 113 -1.66 -20.21 -0.55
C LYS A 113 -1.77 -18.70 -0.68
N ASP A 114 -1.23 -18.00 0.31
CA ASP A 114 -1.02 -16.56 0.21
C ASP A 114 -0.04 -16.26 -0.93
N ILE A 115 -0.50 -15.45 -1.88
CA ILE A 115 0.29 -15.03 -3.02
C ILE A 115 0.60 -13.54 -2.95
N THR A 116 1.78 -13.19 -3.43
CA THR A 116 2.22 -11.80 -3.55
C THR A 116 2.64 -11.51 -4.99
N ALA A 117 2.46 -10.26 -5.44
CA ALA A 117 2.90 -9.86 -6.77
C ALA A 117 4.39 -10.19 -7.04
N PRO A 118 5.35 -9.97 -6.11
CA PRO A 118 6.72 -10.41 -6.30
C PRO A 118 6.88 -11.92 -6.48
N GLY A 119 6.12 -12.72 -5.74
CA GLY A 119 6.13 -14.17 -5.84
C GLY A 119 5.66 -14.68 -7.22
N LEU A 120 4.60 -14.07 -7.75
CA LEU A 120 4.10 -14.38 -9.09
C LEU A 120 5.09 -13.96 -10.18
N LEU A 121 5.63 -12.76 -10.07
CA LEU A 121 6.60 -12.23 -11.03
C LEU A 121 7.97 -12.93 -10.98
N SER A 122 8.26 -13.70 -9.93
CA SER A 122 9.51 -14.47 -9.83
C SER A 122 9.69 -15.54 -10.91
N TYR A 123 8.63 -15.86 -11.65
CA TYR A 123 8.69 -16.78 -12.79
C TYR A 123 9.36 -16.12 -14.01
N VAL A 124 9.10 -14.84 -14.26
CA VAL A 124 9.58 -14.10 -15.44
C VAL A 124 10.73 -13.14 -15.14
N LEU A 125 10.82 -12.64 -13.90
CA LEU A 125 11.89 -11.73 -13.51
C LEU A 125 13.22 -12.46 -13.30
N PRO A 126 14.36 -11.78 -13.54
CA PRO A 126 15.68 -12.33 -13.22
C PRO A 126 15.79 -12.73 -11.75
N LYS A 127 16.53 -13.82 -11.49
CA LYS A 127 16.74 -14.33 -10.13
C LYS A 127 17.27 -13.25 -9.18
N GLY A 128 16.60 -13.07 -8.06
CA GLY A 128 16.96 -12.11 -7.01
C GLY A 128 16.23 -10.78 -7.09
N VAL A 129 15.56 -10.44 -8.19
CA VAL A 129 14.73 -9.22 -8.28
C VAL A 129 13.50 -9.33 -7.40
N ASP A 130 12.89 -10.50 -7.33
CA ASP A 130 11.79 -10.83 -6.43
C ASP A 130 12.16 -10.58 -4.95
N VAL A 131 13.34 -11.03 -4.55
CA VAL A 131 13.88 -10.80 -3.19
C VAL A 131 14.08 -9.31 -2.91
N LEU A 132 14.60 -8.56 -3.88
CA LEU A 132 14.77 -7.11 -3.75
C LEU A 132 13.43 -6.38 -3.60
N ILE A 133 12.40 -6.81 -4.33
CA ILE A 133 11.05 -6.21 -4.23
C ILE A 133 10.45 -6.51 -2.85
N ILE A 134 10.56 -7.75 -2.36
CA ILE A 134 10.08 -8.14 -1.02
C ILE A 134 10.83 -7.36 0.07
N PHE A 135 12.15 -7.26 -0.03
CA PHE A 135 12.95 -6.48 0.91
C PHE A 135 12.55 -5.01 0.91
N GLY A 136 12.35 -4.42 -0.26
CA GLY A 136 11.87 -3.04 -0.38
C GLY A 136 10.48 -2.82 0.20
N ALA A 137 9.58 -3.78 0.05
CA ALA A 137 8.26 -3.73 0.68
C ALA A 137 8.38 -3.79 2.21
N ALA A 138 9.25 -4.65 2.76
CA ALA A 138 9.51 -4.73 4.20
C ALA A 138 10.08 -3.41 4.75
N VAL A 139 11.04 -2.80 4.06
CA VAL A 139 11.59 -1.49 4.42
C VAL A 139 10.52 -0.40 4.38
N ALA A 140 9.64 -0.43 3.37
CA ALA A 140 8.54 0.53 3.27
C ALA A 140 7.57 0.42 4.46
N LEU A 141 7.19 -0.79 4.86
CA LEU A 141 6.34 -1.04 6.03
C LEU A 141 6.98 -0.52 7.33
N ILE A 142 8.27 -0.75 7.52
CA ILE A 142 9.00 -0.23 8.70
C ILE A 142 9.01 1.30 8.69
N ASN A 143 9.15 1.93 7.54
CA ASN A 143 9.17 3.39 7.40
C ASN A 143 7.78 4.02 7.61
N ASP A 144 6.70 3.27 7.45
CA ASP A 144 5.33 3.75 7.66
C ASP A 144 4.98 3.91 9.15
N LEU A 145 5.55 3.09 10.03
CA LEU A 145 5.29 3.12 11.47
C LEU A 145 5.53 4.50 12.12
N PRO A 146 6.67 5.20 11.90
CA PRO A 146 6.88 6.53 12.45
C PRO A 146 5.85 7.56 11.97
N ALA A 147 5.40 7.48 10.73
CA ALA A 147 4.40 8.40 10.18
C ALA A 147 3.03 8.19 10.85
N MET A 148 2.62 6.93 11.03
CA MET A 148 1.39 6.59 11.75
C MET A 148 1.44 7.03 13.22
N LEU A 149 2.55 6.75 13.93
CA LEU A 149 2.73 7.19 15.33
C LEU A 149 2.68 8.70 15.47
N LEU A 150 3.27 9.43 14.52
CA LEU A 150 3.23 10.89 14.51
C LEU A 150 1.80 11.41 14.34
N SER A 151 1.04 10.86 13.41
CA SER A 151 -0.36 11.19 13.17
C SER A 151 -1.23 10.98 14.41
N VAL A 152 -1.20 9.78 14.97
CA VAL A 152 -2.00 9.40 16.14
C VAL A 152 -1.62 10.25 17.36
N SER A 153 -0.32 10.48 17.60
CA SER A 153 0.13 11.30 18.74
C SER A 153 -0.33 12.74 18.64
N ARG A 154 -0.37 13.33 17.43
CA ARG A 154 -0.90 14.67 17.19
C ARG A 154 -2.39 14.77 17.41
N LEU A 155 -3.14 13.76 16.97
CA LEU A 155 -4.58 13.68 17.18
C LEU A 155 -4.91 13.58 18.67
N MET A 156 -4.21 12.72 19.41
CA MET A 156 -4.36 12.59 20.86
C MET A 156 -4.00 13.88 21.60
N PHE A 157 -2.96 14.57 21.17
CA PHE A 157 -2.57 15.87 21.71
C PHE A 157 -3.65 16.93 21.50
N ALA A 158 -4.25 17.01 20.30
CA ALA A 158 -5.34 17.92 20.00
C ALA A 158 -6.56 17.62 20.88
N TRP A 159 -6.96 16.38 20.99
CA TRP A 159 -8.08 15.96 21.85
C TRP A 159 -7.84 16.23 23.35
N ALA A 160 -6.60 16.10 23.80
CA ALA A 160 -6.25 16.46 25.16
C ALA A 160 -6.32 17.99 25.41
N LYS A 161 -5.96 18.79 24.43
CA LYS A 161 -6.15 20.25 24.49
C LYS A 161 -7.61 20.68 24.47
N ASP A 162 -8.45 19.95 23.73
CA ASP A 162 -9.90 20.19 23.67
C ASP A 162 -10.65 19.64 24.90
N GLY A 163 -9.94 19.05 25.87
CA GLY A 163 -10.50 18.55 27.12
C GLY A 163 -11.18 17.16 27.00
N ILE A 164 -11.04 16.48 25.86
CA ILE A 164 -11.56 15.10 25.65
C ILE A 164 -10.71 14.09 26.42
N PHE A 165 -9.39 14.31 26.45
CA PHE A 165 -8.43 13.49 27.19
C PHE A 165 -7.80 14.26 28.35
N PRO A 166 -7.22 13.56 29.34
CA PRO A 166 -6.49 14.18 30.43
C PRO A 166 -5.37 15.10 29.94
N ASN A 167 -5.23 16.29 30.55
CA ASN A 167 -4.24 17.30 30.17
C ASN A 167 -2.79 16.79 30.15
N LYS A 168 -2.48 15.73 30.92
CA LYS A 168 -1.15 15.07 30.91
C LYS A 168 -0.73 14.57 29.54
N ILE A 169 -1.69 14.18 28.68
CA ILE A 169 -1.41 13.71 27.32
C ILE A 169 -0.93 14.86 26.43
N ALA A 170 -1.33 16.10 26.77
CA ALA A 170 -0.89 17.32 26.07
C ALA A 170 0.44 17.87 26.57
N GLU A 171 1.16 17.17 27.47
CA GLU A 171 2.48 17.60 27.92
C GLU A 171 3.50 17.48 26.80
N ILE A 172 4.19 18.61 26.54
CA ILE A 172 5.25 18.70 25.54
C ILE A 172 6.60 18.50 26.24
N HIS A 173 7.41 17.58 25.73
CA HIS A 173 8.76 17.36 26.23
C HIS A 173 9.62 18.62 26.04
N GLU A 174 10.21 19.14 27.10
CA GLU A 174 10.92 20.44 27.08
C GLU A 174 12.07 20.52 26.07
N LYS A 175 12.85 19.45 25.94
CA LYS A 175 14.00 19.36 25.04
C LYS A 175 13.61 19.04 23.61
N ASN A 176 12.72 18.05 23.40
CA ASN A 176 12.40 17.53 22.06
C ASN A 176 11.19 18.22 21.42
N LYS A 177 10.46 19.05 22.16
CA LYS A 177 9.26 19.78 21.69
C LYS A 177 8.17 18.85 21.09
N THR A 178 8.12 17.61 21.56
CA THR A 178 7.16 16.58 21.11
C THR A 178 6.20 16.18 22.22
N PRO A 179 4.94 15.80 21.93
CA PRO A 179 3.97 15.28 22.91
C PRO A 179 4.34 13.84 23.30
N HIS A 180 5.35 13.70 24.15
CA HIS A 180 5.95 12.40 24.48
C HIS A 180 4.98 11.43 25.15
N VAL A 181 4.05 11.90 25.98
CA VAL A 181 3.03 11.07 26.64
C VAL A 181 2.07 10.49 25.58
N ALA A 182 1.58 11.32 24.66
CA ALA A 182 0.72 10.87 23.57
C ALA A 182 1.44 9.84 22.68
N LEU A 183 2.72 10.06 22.40
CA LEU A 183 3.53 9.18 21.57
C LEU A 183 3.78 7.81 22.21
N ILE A 184 4.04 7.79 23.54
CA ILE A 184 4.20 6.53 24.28
C ILE A 184 2.87 5.75 24.32
N ILE A 185 1.75 6.43 24.59
CA ILE A 185 0.44 5.78 24.60
C ILE A 185 0.11 5.21 23.22
N ALA A 186 0.30 5.99 22.15
CA ALA A 186 0.09 5.53 20.79
C ALA A 186 0.96 4.31 20.43
N GLY A 187 2.23 4.29 20.84
CA GLY A 187 3.14 3.19 20.56
C GLY A 187 2.90 1.94 21.39
N VAL A 188 2.21 2.03 22.54
CA VAL A 188 1.85 0.88 23.38
C VAL A 188 0.50 0.27 22.97
N MET A 189 -0.41 1.11 22.44
CA MET A 189 -1.76 0.67 22.06
C MET A 189 -1.86 0.19 20.60
N GLY A 190 -0.91 0.54 19.73
CA GLY A 190 -0.81 0.08 18.33
C GLY A 190 0.16 -1.05 18.18
#